data_3d35e52abd3a407dbc9f23fa2b0e6c51
#
_entry.id   3d35e52abd3a407dbc9f23fa2b0e6c51
#
_cell.length_a   1.000
_cell.length_b   1.000
_cell.length_c   1.000
_cell.angle_alpha   90.00
_cell.angle_beta   90.00
_cell.angle_gamma   90.00
#
_symmetry.space_group_name_H-M   'P 1'
#
loop_
_entity.id
_entity.type
_entity.pdbx_description
1 polymer ?
#
loop_
_entity_poly.entity_id
_entity_poly.type
_entity_poly.pdbx_seq_one_letter_code
_entity_poly.pdbx_strand_id
1 'polypeptide(L)'
;MHKKRFVSTLAIAAFAGALVTGGCVSAATTPPAAAATASGRAAAATGGTANIMIYAVNTDGAYFHAIVSGVIGDYGPTVSIYPNGQVDPAHNSQMALRLTHGSFRLSIAALDKAFVKAANHEPIYPKTCTDLISVTATTPIVAGSGTGAYHRIRGSFGVTLTLNEVEARPCQPSPGAFRAQLITLAGPGTISL
;
A
#
# COMPACT_ATOMS: atom_id res chain seq x y z
N MET A 1 -14.24 -1.67 -33.15
CA MET A 1 -13.35 -0.52 -32.90
C MET A 1 -12.78 -0.70 -31.50
N HIS A 2 -11.53 -1.14 -31.36
CA HIS A 2 -10.88 -1.38 -30.07
C HIS A 2 -10.38 -0.04 -29.52
N LYS A 3 -11.10 0.54 -28.56
CA LYS A 3 -10.61 1.73 -27.83
C LYS A 3 -9.57 1.26 -26.80
N LYS A 4 -8.31 1.53 -27.07
CA LYS A 4 -7.23 1.37 -26.09
C LYS A 4 -7.45 2.38 -24.96
N ARG A 5 -7.73 1.88 -23.74
CA ARG A 5 -7.72 2.69 -22.53
C ARG A 5 -6.26 3.05 -22.23
N PHE A 6 -5.91 4.32 -22.36
CA PHE A 6 -4.61 4.85 -21.95
C PHE A 6 -4.66 5.11 -20.44
N VAL A 7 -3.89 4.38 -19.69
CA VAL A 7 -3.57 4.75 -18.29
C VAL A 7 -2.68 5.99 -18.37
N SER A 8 -3.21 7.11 -17.94
CA SER A 8 -2.54 8.40 -18.12
C SER A 8 -1.52 8.66 -17.03
N THR A 9 -0.32 8.95 -17.46
CA THR A 9 0.78 9.42 -16.61
C THR A 9 0.51 10.86 -16.19
N LEU A 10 0.21 11.10 -14.93
CA LEU A 10 0.09 12.46 -14.38
C LEU A 10 1.47 12.90 -13.88
N ALA A 11 2.03 13.92 -14.50
CA ALA A 11 3.28 14.56 -14.09
C ALA A 11 3.01 15.45 -12.86
N ILE A 12 3.63 15.14 -11.73
CA ILE A 12 3.57 15.95 -10.51
C ILE A 12 4.67 16.99 -10.53
N ALA A 13 4.29 18.25 -10.48
CA ALA A 13 5.20 19.40 -10.29
C ALA A 13 5.74 19.41 -8.84
N ALA A 14 7.05 19.48 -8.72
CA ALA A 14 7.76 19.60 -7.45
C ALA A 14 7.52 20.98 -6.84
N PHE A 15 6.97 21.03 -5.63
CA PHE A 15 6.98 22.22 -4.78
C PHE A 15 8.17 22.16 -3.81
N ALA A 16 9.11 23.05 -4.01
CA ALA A 16 10.18 23.35 -3.05
C ALA A 16 9.62 24.26 -1.96
N GLY A 17 9.62 23.84 -0.71
CA GLY A 17 9.22 24.61 0.46
C GLY A 17 10.38 24.79 1.43
N ALA A 18 10.65 26.03 1.81
CA ALA A 18 11.81 26.55 2.50
C ALA A 18 11.91 26.12 3.97
N LEU A 19 13.17 25.98 4.42
CA LEU A 19 13.59 25.87 5.83
C LEU A 19 13.25 27.14 6.63
N VAL A 20 12.69 26.98 7.82
CA VAL A 20 12.73 27.97 8.88
C VAL A 20 13.44 27.36 10.09
N THR A 21 14.61 27.94 10.37
CA THR A 21 15.38 27.72 11.60
C THR A 21 14.85 28.63 12.71
N GLY A 22 14.56 28.07 13.88
CA GLY A 22 14.23 28.82 15.06
C GLY A 22 14.54 28.03 16.32
N GLY A 23 15.67 28.33 16.98
CA GLY A 23 16.05 27.73 18.23
C GLY A 23 15.30 28.30 19.41
N CYS A 24 15.27 27.57 20.51
CA CYS A 24 15.60 28.04 21.86
C CYS A 24 15.59 26.89 22.86
N VAL A 25 16.66 26.83 23.60
CA VAL A 25 17.03 25.89 24.66
C VAL A 25 16.17 26.15 25.89
N SER A 26 15.67 25.11 26.54
CA SER A 26 15.36 25.11 27.96
C SER A 26 15.68 23.75 28.56
N ALA A 27 16.70 23.73 29.39
CA ALA A 27 17.09 22.57 30.17
C ALA A 27 16.08 22.35 31.30
N ALA A 28 15.38 21.22 31.28
CA ALA A 28 14.63 20.72 32.43
C ALA A 28 15.35 19.50 32.96
N THR A 29 15.88 19.59 34.17
CA THR A 29 16.44 18.50 34.95
C THR A 29 15.35 17.51 35.34
N THR A 30 15.37 16.31 34.80
CA THR A 30 14.52 15.19 35.21
C THR A 30 15.22 14.36 36.29
N PRO A 31 14.49 13.92 37.36
CA PRO A 31 15.05 12.98 38.35
C PRO A 31 15.20 11.57 37.73
N PRO A 32 16.12 10.74 38.25
CA PRO A 32 16.35 9.41 37.69
C PRO A 32 15.16 8.51 37.95
N ALA A 33 14.49 8.13 36.91
CA ALA A 33 13.50 7.05 36.97
C ALA A 33 14.20 5.72 37.10
N ALA A 34 13.84 4.98 38.14
CA ALA A 34 14.31 3.64 38.41
C ALA A 34 14.04 2.76 37.16
N ALA A 35 15.08 2.18 36.60
CA ALA A 35 15.00 1.26 35.50
C ALA A 35 14.31 -0.03 35.98
N ALA A 36 13.04 -0.18 35.64
CA ALA A 36 12.36 -1.47 35.69
C ALA A 36 12.92 -2.31 34.52
N THR A 37 13.83 -3.22 34.84
CA THR A 37 14.31 -4.25 33.92
C THR A 37 13.17 -5.24 33.67
N ALA A 38 12.28 -4.90 32.76
CA ALA A 38 11.37 -5.88 32.17
C ALA A 38 12.14 -6.66 31.10
N SER A 39 12.93 -7.67 31.52
CA SER A 39 13.46 -8.72 30.66
C SER A 39 12.34 -9.69 30.25
N GLY A 40 11.33 -9.17 29.57
CA GLY A 40 10.43 -9.97 28.77
C GLY A 40 11.11 -10.24 27.42
N ARG A 41 11.92 -11.29 27.35
CA ARG A 41 12.38 -11.86 26.09
C ARG A 41 11.12 -12.34 25.36
N ALA A 42 10.51 -11.46 24.56
CA ALA A 42 9.45 -11.86 23.65
C ALA A 42 10.03 -13.02 22.81
N ALA A 43 9.46 -14.19 22.97
CA ALA A 43 9.79 -15.33 22.11
C ALA A 43 9.63 -14.83 20.67
N ALA A 44 10.69 -14.90 19.89
CA ALA A 44 10.65 -14.50 18.48
C ALA A 44 9.53 -15.29 17.83
N ALA A 45 8.50 -14.60 17.35
CA ALA A 45 7.38 -15.23 16.67
C ALA A 45 7.96 -15.94 15.44
N THR A 46 7.96 -17.27 15.46
CA THR A 46 8.60 -18.11 14.42
C THR A 46 7.82 -18.11 13.11
N GLY A 47 6.74 -17.34 13.02
CA GLY A 47 5.85 -17.25 11.86
C GLY A 47 4.43 -17.74 12.16
N GLY A 48 3.56 -17.59 11.18
CA GLY A 48 2.15 -18.01 11.30
C GLY A 48 1.25 -17.29 10.30
N THR A 49 -0.05 -17.31 10.58
CA THR A 49 -1.04 -16.65 9.75
C THR A 49 -1.12 -15.15 10.05
N ALA A 50 -1.23 -14.37 9.00
CA ALA A 50 -1.51 -12.95 9.06
C ALA A 50 -2.64 -12.62 8.06
N ASN A 51 -3.33 -11.50 8.30
CA ASN A 51 -4.26 -10.93 7.33
C ASN A 51 -3.79 -9.52 7.03
N ILE A 52 -3.81 -9.17 5.76
CA ILE A 52 -3.46 -7.83 5.30
C ILE A 52 -4.71 -7.13 4.76
N MET A 53 -4.84 -5.84 5.05
CA MET A 53 -5.75 -4.93 4.40
C MET A 53 -4.97 -3.66 4.03
N ILE A 54 -4.96 -3.34 2.76
CA ILE A 54 -4.39 -2.11 2.21
C ILE A 54 -5.52 -1.37 1.52
N TYR A 55 -5.66 -0.07 1.76
CA TYR A 55 -6.74 0.71 1.19
C TYR A 55 -6.31 2.13 0.83
N ALA A 56 -6.97 2.70 -0.18
CA ALA A 56 -6.87 4.09 -0.58
C ALA A 56 -8.25 4.63 -0.97
N VAL A 57 -8.47 5.89 -0.69
CA VAL A 57 -9.71 6.61 -1.01
C VAL A 57 -9.36 7.87 -1.79
N ASN A 58 -9.97 8.06 -2.96
CA ASN A 58 -9.80 9.25 -3.80
C ASN A 58 -8.34 9.62 -4.08
N THR A 59 -7.49 8.62 -4.33
CA THR A 59 -6.08 8.81 -4.69
C THR A 59 -5.79 8.28 -6.09
N ASP A 60 -4.63 8.64 -6.61
CA ASP A 60 -4.11 8.16 -7.89
C ASP A 60 -3.55 6.72 -7.85
N GLY A 61 -3.70 6.03 -6.72
CA GLY A 61 -3.20 4.66 -6.56
C GLY A 61 -1.71 4.56 -6.20
N ALA A 62 -1.05 5.69 -5.85
CA ALA A 62 0.34 5.66 -5.40
C ALA A 62 0.47 5.47 -3.89
N TYR A 63 -0.47 6.03 -3.10
CA TYR A 63 -0.42 6.08 -1.64
C TYR A 63 -1.60 5.37 -1.01
N PHE A 64 -1.30 4.50 -0.06
CA PHE A 64 -2.27 3.66 0.64
C PHE A 64 -1.99 3.66 2.15
N HIS A 65 -2.91 3.07 2.89
CA HIS A 65 -2.72 2.68 4.29
C HIS A 65 -2.81 1.16 4.40
N ALA A 66 -2.00 0.58 5.27
CA ALA A 66 -2.00 -0.86 5.54
C ALA A 66 -2.31 -1.14 7.01
N ILE A 67 -3.06 -2.21 7.24
CA ILE A 67 -3.25 -2.87 8.53
C ILE A 67 -2.89 -4.33 8.31
N VAL A 68 -1.99 -4.85 9.13
CA VAL A 68 -1.59 -6.26 9.10
C VAL A 68 -1.88 -6.87 10.45
N SER A 69 -2.88 -7.73 10.53
CA SER A 69 -3.30 -8.42 11.75
C SER A 69 -2.69 -9.83 11.85
N GLY A 70 -3.00 -10.55 12.92
CA GLY A 70 -2.42 -11.85 13.20
C GLY A 70 -1.04 -11.76 13.85
N VAL A 71 -0.07 -12.54 13.37
CA VAL A 71 1.28 -12.62 13.98
C VAL A 71 2.11 -11.35 13.83
N ILE A 72 1.70 -10.39 12.97
CA ILE A 72 2.35 -9.07 12.83
C ILE A 72 1.73 -8.06 13.79
N GLY A 73 0.42 -7.82 13.71
CA GLY A 73 -0.27 -6.86 14.56
C GLY A 73 0.26 -5.42 14.40
N ASP A 74 0.40 -4.92 13.16
CA ASP A 74 1.02 -3.62 12.88
C ASP A 74 0.27 -2.86 11.77
N TYR A 75 0.55 -1.57 11.62
CA TYR A 75 -0.09 -0.70 10.63
C TYR A 75 0.86 0.41 10.17
N GLY A 76 0.52 1.05 9.04
CA GLY A 76 1.28 2.19 8.54
C GLY A 76 0.97 2.58 7.10
N PRO A 77 1.61 3.64 6.60
CA PRO A 77 1.50 4.04 5.22
C PRO A 77 2.15 3.02 4.28
N THR A 78 1.59 2.94 3.09
CA THR A 78 2.05 2.04 2.02
C THR A 78 2.14 2.81 0.72
N VAL A 79 3.17 2.55 -0.06
CA VAL A 79 3.47 3.28 -1.29
C VAL A 79 3.76 2.30 -2.41
N SER A 80 3.15 2.51 -3.58
CA SER A 80 3.54 1.83 -4.81
C SER A 80 4.90 2.30 -5.27
N ILE A 81 5.80 1.36 -5.57
CA ILE A 81 7.20 1.64 -5.90
C ILE A 81 7.70 0.75 -7.05
N TYR A 82 8.67 1.28 -7.78
CA TYR A 82 9.55 0.48 -8.64
C TYR A 82 10.48 -0.43 -7.81
N PRO A 83 11.09 -1.46 -8.42
CA PRO A 83 12.09 -2.29 -7.73
C PRO A 83 13.28 -1.49 -7.16
N ASN A 84 13.63 -0.35 -7.78
CA ASN A 84 14.67 0.56 -7.30
C ASN A 84 14.25 1.43 -6.10
N GLY A 85 12.97 1.36 -5.68
CA GLY A 85 12.42 2.09 -4.53
C GLY A 85 11.84 3.47 -4.82
N GLN A 86 11.87 3.92 -6.07
CA GLN A 86 11.18 5.15 -6.48
C GLN A 86 9.67 4.95 -6.48
N VAL A 87 8.89 6.00 -6.20
CA VAL A 87 7.43 5.97 -6.26
C VAL A 87 6.97 5.66 -7.69
N ASP A 88 6.05 4.71 -7.81
CA ASP A 88 5.51 4.24 -9.09
C ASP A 88 3.99 4.27 -9.07
N PRO A 89 3.36 5.39 -9.45
CA PRO A 89 1.91 5.48 -9.51
C PRO A 89 1.30 4.71 -10.69
N ALA A 90 2.10 4.35 -11.70
CA ALA A 90 1.59 3.86 -12.98
C ALA A 90 1.78 2.35 -13.22
N HIS A 91 2.77 1.72 -12.62
CA HIS A 91 3.17 0.35 -13.00
C HIS A 91 3.12 -0.66 -11.86
N ASN A 92 2.80 -0.26 -10.66
CA ASN A 92 2.45 -1.09 -9.49
C ASN A 92 3.16 -2.46 -9.42
N SER A 93 4.50 -2.49 -9.56
CA SER A 93 5.24 -3.75 -9.50
C SER A 93 5.50 -4.21 -8.06
N GLN A 94 5.67 -3.26 -7.13
CA GLN A 94 5.85 -3.51 -5.72
C GLN A 94 5.09 -2.50 -4.86
N MET A 95 4.77 -2.91 -3.63
CA MET A 95 4.27 -2.03 -2.58
C MET A 95 5.21 -2.06 -1.39
N ALA A 96 5.67 -0.90 -0.95
CA ALA A 96 6.45 -0.75 0.27
C ALA A 96 5.52 -0.45 1.44
N LEU A 97 5.42 -1.36 2.39
CA LEU A 97 4.71 -1.17 3.64
C LEU A 97 5.69 -0.57 4.66
N ARG A 98 5.38 0.61 5.16
CA ARG A 98 6.15 1.32 6.19
C ARG A 98 5.37 1.28 7.50
N LEU A 99 5.54 0.18 8.24
CA LEU A 99 4.80 -0.08 9.46
C LEU A 99 5.52 0.52 10.68
N THR A 100 4.88 0.52 11.85
CA THR A 100 5.42 1.17 13.05
C THR A 100 6.68 0.48 13.59
N HIS A 101 6.85 -0.84 13.38
CA HIS A 101 7.98 -1.61 13.87
C HIS A 101 9.04 -1.93 12.79
N GLY A 102 8.84 -1.47 11.55
CA GLY A 102 9.75 -1.71 10.44
C GLY A 102 9.04 -1.65 9.09
N SER A 103 9.70 -2.13 8.05
CA SER A 103 9.11 -2.14 6.71
C SER A 103 9.41 -3.42 5.97
N PHE A 104 8.60 -3.73 4.95
CA PHE A 104 8.88 -4.75 3.95
C PHE A 104 8.15 -4.44 2.65
N ARG A 105 8.47 -5.17 1.58
CA ARG A 105 7.86 -4.97 0.26
C ARG A 105 7.06 -6.20 -0.15
N LEU A 106 5.94 -5.96 -0.82
CA LEU A 106 5.17 -6.98 -1.53
C LEU A 106 5.41 -6.86 -3.02
N SER A 107 5.57 -7.97 -3.72
CA SER A 107 5.53 -8.01 -5.17
C SER A 107 4.07 -8.12 -5.61
N ILE A 108 3.55 -7.11 -6.29
CA ILE A 108 2.16 -7.05 -6.76
C ILE A 108 2.03 -7.16 -8.29
N ALA A 109 3.12 -7.46 -8.99
CA ALA A 109 3.13 -7.53 -10.45
C ALA A 109 2.09 -8.51 -11.05
N ALA A 110 1.85 -9.65 -10.38
CA ALA A 110 0.82 -10.60 -10.83
C ALA A 110 -0.59 -10.04 -10.65
N LEU A 111 -0.82 -9.34 -9.54
CA LEU A 111 -2.08 -8.68 -9.23
C LEU A 111 -2.35 -7.54 -10.21
N ASP A 112 -1.35 -6.70 -10.48
CA ASP A 112 -1.42 -5.60 -11.44
C ASP A 112 -1.74 -6.11 -12.85
N LYS A 113 -1.05 -7.15 -13.31
CA LYS A 113 -1.36 -7.79 -14.61
C LYS A 113 -2.79 -8.30 -14.68
N ALA A 114 -3.31 -8.92 -13.62
CA ALA A 114 -4.68 -9.39 -13.56
C ALA A 114 -5.67 -8.22 -13.58
N PHE A 115 -5.37 -7.15 -12.85
CA PHE A 115 -6.16 -5.93 -12.80
C PHE A 115 -6.25 -5.26 -14.18
N VAL A 116 -5.11 -5.01 -14.84
CA VAL A 116 -5.08 -4.41 -16.19
C VAL A 116 -5.89 -5.25 -17.19
N LYS A 117 -5.79 -6.59 -17.11
CA LYS A 117 -6.60 -7.47 -17.95
C LYS A 117 -8.09 -7.31 -17.67
N ALA A 118 -8.51 -7.28 -16.41
CA ALA A 118 -9.90 -7.07 -16.02
C ALA A 118 -10.42 -5.71 -16.48
N ALA A 119 -9.69 -4.63 -16.19
CA ALA A 119 -10.05 -3.26 -16.55
C ALA A 119 -10.26 -3.04 -18.06
N ASN A 120 -9.57 -3.80 -18.91
CA ASN A 120 -9.78 -3.74 -20.36
C ASN A 120 -11.11 -4.36 -20.83
N HIS A 121 -11.81 -5.10 -19.97
CA HIS A 121 -13.04 -5.84 -20.30
C HIS A 121 -14.22 -5.41 -19.42
N GLU A 122 -13.98 -4.58 -18.40
CA GLU A 122 -15.02 -4.16 -17.46
C GLU A 122 -15.99 -3.19 -18.14
N PRO A 123 -17.28 -3.46 -18.09
CA PRO A 123 -18.28 -2.52 -18.56
C PRO A 123 -18.52 -1.44 -17.51
N ILE A 124 -18.44 -0.17 -17.91
CA ILE A 124 -18.98 0.92 -17.11
C ILE A 124 -20.51 0.80 -17.12
N TYR A 125 -21.14 0.84 -15.95
CA TYR A 125 -22.60 0.88 -15.85
C TYR A 125 -23.11 2.25 -16.28
N PRO A 126 -23.70 2.41 -17.49
CA PRO A 126 -23.98 3.72 -18.08
C PRO A 126 -25.06 4.52 -17.35
N LYS A 127 -25.90 3.85 -16.57
CA LYS A 127 -26.95 4.53 -15.78
C LYS A 127 -26.39 5.22 -14.53
N THR A 128 -25.39 4.62 -13.92
CA THR A 128 -24.81 5.07 -12.64
C THR A 128 -23.44 5.68 -12.79
N CYS A 129 -22.75 5.45 -13.91
CA CYS A 129 -21.35 5.80 -14.13
C CYS A 129 -20.43 5.16 -13.07
N THR A 130 -20.63 3.89 -12.80
CA THR A 130 -19.83 3.15 -11.81
C THR A 130 -19.09 2.00 -12.44
N ASP A 131 -17.90 1.72 -11.93
CA ASP A 131 -17.09 0.54 -12.22
C ASP A 131 -16.82 -0.25 -10.95
N LEU A 132 -16.78 -1.57 -11.09
CA LEU A 132 -16.37 -2.49 -10.04
C LEU A 132 -15.43 -3.54 -10.63
N ILE A 133 -14.16 -3.47 -10.30
CA ILE A 133 -13.16 -4.45 -10.70
C ILE A 133 -12.71 -5.23 -9.47
N SER A 134 -12.68 -6.56 -9.59
CA SER A 134 -12.18 -7.42 -8.52
C SER A 134 -11.30 -8.52 -9.10
N VAL A 135 -10.07 -8.62 -8.62
CA VAL A 135 -9.09 -9.63 -9.05
C VAL A 135 -8.32 -10.18 -7.86
N THR A 136 -7.94 -11.45 -7.94
CA THR A 136 -7.20 -12.12 -6.88
C THR A 136 -5.87 -12.65 -7.40
N ALA A 137 -4.80 -12.47 -6.61
CA ALA A 137 -3.50 -13.06 -6.89
C ALA A 137 -2.71 -13.28 -5.60
N THR A 138 -1.68 -14.14 -5.69
CA THR A 138 -0.68 -14.29 -4.64
C THR A 138 0.36 -13.18 -4.76
N THR A 139 0.62 -12.47 -3.66
CA THR A 139 1.63 -11.42 -3.54
C THR A 139 2.73 -11.86 -2.58
N PRO A 140 3.87 -12.32 -3.10
CA PRO A 140 4.99 -12.71 -2.25
C PRO A 140 5.66 -11.48 -1.61
N ILE A 141 6.20 -11.69 -0.41
CA ILE A 141 7.11 -10.72 0.21
C ILE A 141 8.44 -10.75 -0.56
N VAL A 142 8.93 -9.58 -0.94
CA VAL A 142 10.21 -9.46 -1.65
C VAL A 142 11.36 -9.83 -0.70
N ALA A 143 12.12 -10.85 -1.06
CA ALA A 143 13.22 -11.35 -0.24
C ALA A 143 14.23 -10.25 0.08
N GLY A 144 14.68 -10.16 1.34
CA GLY A 144 15.66 -9.17 1.79
C GLY A 144 15.13 -7.72 1.86
N SER A 145 13.84 -7.48 1.65
CA SER A 145 13.26 -6.14 1.72
C SER A 145 12.87 -5.71 3.14
N GLY A 146 12.92 -6.63 4.10
CA GLY A 146 12.52 -6.37 5.47
C GLY A 146 13.52 -5.51 6.24
N THR A 147 13.01 -4.63 7.11
CA THR A 147 13.80 -3.80 8.04
C THR A 147 13.18 -3.84 9.43
N GLY A 148 13.91 -3.38 10.42
CA GLY A 148 13.44 -3.35 11.81
C GLY A 148 13.04 -4.74 12.31
N ALA A 149 11.87 -4.85 12.92
CA ALA A 149 11.33 -6.13 13.39
C ALA A 149 11.09 -7.14 12.25
N TYR A 150 11.04 -6.68 11.01
CA TYR A 150 10.74 -7.48 9.81
C TYR A 150 11.99 -7.82 8.98
N HIS A 151 13.20 -7.66 9.47
CA HIS A 151 14.44 -7.81 8.70
C HIS A 151 14.61 -9.20 8.05
N ARG A 152 13.97 -10.24 8.58
CA ARG A 152 13.99 -11.62 8.04
C ARG A 152 12.65 -12.07 7.46
N ILE A 153 11.67 -11.20 7.38
CA ILE A 153 10.32 -11.56 6.97
C ILE A 153 10.32 -12.26 5.60
N ARG A 154 9.54 -13.33 5.51
CA ARG A 154 9.31 -14.11 4.29
C ARG A 154 7.86 -14.57 4.27
N GLY A 155 7.41 -15.00 3.10
CA GLY A 155 6.07 -15.55 2.91
C GLY A 155 5.30 -14.86 1.80
N SER A 156 3.98 -14.99 1.85
CA SER A 156 3.10 -14.40 0.84
C SER A 156 1.70 -14.17 1.39
N PHE A 157 0.95 -13.32 0.71
CA PHE A 157 -0.49 -13.09 0.94
C PHE A 157 -1.26 -13.46 -0.33
N GLY A 158 -2.38 -14.16 -0.17
CA GLY A 158 -3.38 -14.31 -1.24
C GLY A 158 -4.37 -13.17 -1.14
N VAL A 159 -4.19 -12.12 -1.94
CA VAL A 159 -5.00 -10.91 -1.82
C VAL A 159 -5.99 -10.75 -2.96
N THR A 160 -7.14 -10.18 -2.65
CA THR A 160 -8.11 -9.66 -3.62
C THR A 160 -7.97 -8.15 -3.68
N LEU A 161 -7.67 -7.63 -4.85
CA LEU A 161 -7.77 -6.21 -5.16
C LEU A 161 -9.19 -5.93 -5.64
N THR A 162 -9.82 -4.91 -5.05
CA THR A 162 -11.11 -4.40 -5.48
C THR A 162 -11.01 -2.90 -5.72
N LEU A 163 -11.38 -2.46 -6.92
CA LEU A 163 -11.61 -1.07 -7.27
C LEU A 163 -13.12 -0.84 -7.35
N ASN A 164 -13.62 0.11 -6.58
CA ASN A 164 -14.96 0.70 -6.74
C ASN A 164 -14.77 2.14 -7.19
N GLU A 165 -15.37 2.51 -8.30
CA GLU A 165 -15.21 3.84 -8.87
C GLU A 165 -16.56 4.42 -9.32
N VAL A 166 -16.74 5.72 -9.12
CA VAL A 166 -17.82 6.51 -9.66
C VAL A 166 -17.22 7.56 -10.58
N GLU A 167 -17.56 7.50 -11.84
CA GLU A 167 -17.06 8.44 -12.85
C GLU A 167 -17.95 9.68 -13.03
N ALA A 168 -17.36 10.73 -13.58
CA ALA A 168 -18.13 11.91 -14.02
C ALA A 168 -18.98 11.57 -15.24
N ARG A 169 -20.18 12.17 -15.32
CA ARG A 169 -20.99 12.06 -16.54
C ARG A 169 -20.35 12.90 -17.67
N PRO A 170 -20.38 12.40 -18.90
CA PRO A 170 -21.17 11.30 -19.47
C PRO A 170 -20.53 9.92 -19.42
N CYS A 171 -20.01 9.45 -18.31
CA CYS A 171 -19.44 8.11 -18.10
C CYS A 171 -18.36 7.76 -19.13
N GLN A 172 -17.47 8.69 -19.41
CA GLN A 172 -16.36 8.45 -20.33
C GLN A 172 -15.11 8.10 -19.55
N PRO A 173 -14.44 7.00 -19.87
CA PRO A 173 -13.15 6.69 -19.29
C PRO A 173 -12.14 7.76 -19.72
N SER A 174 -11.88 8.69 -18.84
CA SER A 174 -10.92 9.76 -19.04
C SER A 174 -10.02 9.82 -17.81
N PRO A 175 -8.72 10.01 -17.98
CA PRO A 175 -7.84 10.17 -16.85
C PRO A 175 -8.30 11.29 -15.93
N GLY A 176 -8.49 10.97 -14.64
CA GLY A 176 -8.98 11.93 -13.65
C GLY A 176 -10.48 12.25 -13.72
N ALA A 177 -11.26 11.44 -14.45
CA ALA A 177 -12.72 11.61 -14.54
C ALA A 177 -13.48 11.04 -13.35
N PHE A 178 -12.83 10.30 -12.45
CA PHE A 178 -13.51 9.73 -11.29
C PHE A 178 -14.00 10.82 -10.33
N ARG A 179 -15.17 10.60 -9.73
CA ARG A 179 -15.77 11.44 -8.69
C ARG A 179 -15.46 10.94 -7.32
N ALA A 180 -15.44 9.61 -7.17
CA ALA A 180 -15.09 8.93 -5.95
C ALA A 180 -14.49 7.57 -6.29
N GLN A 181 -13.50 7.15 -5.54
CA GLN A 181 -12.80 5.90 -5.74
C GLN A 181 -12.42 5.28 -4.40
N LEU A 182 -12.60 3.97 -4.29
CA LEU A 182 -12.08 3.16 -3.21
C LEU A 182 -11.29 2.00 -3.80
N ILE A 183 -10.02 1.90 -3.43
CA ILE A 183 -9.18 0.76 -3.76
C ILE A 183 -8.90 -0.02 -2.49
N THR A 184 -9.11 -1.33 -2.51
CA THR A 184 -8.73 -2.22 -1.40
C THR A 184 -7.94 -3.42 -1.91
N LEU A 185 -6.93 -3.84 -1.13
CA LEU A 185 -6.25 -5.11 -1.29
C LEU A 185 -6.33 -5.84 0.04
N ALA A 186 -7.02 -6.97 0.09
CA ALA A 186 -7.23 -7.67 1.35
C ALA A 186 -7.10 -9.18 1.17
N GLY A 187 -6.56 -9.86 2.18
CA GLY A 187 -6.51 -11.31 2.18
C GLY A 187 -5.57 -11.91 3.23
N PRO A 188 -5.66 -13.24 3.38
CA PRO A 188 -4.81 -13.99 4.30
C PRO A 188 -3.42 -14.25 3.73
N GLY A 189 -2.48 -14.50 4.62
CA GLY A 189 -1.12 -14.91 4.29
C GLY A 189 -0.49 -15.83 5.32
N THR A 190 0.61 -16.46 4.93
CA THR A 190 1.50 -17.20 5.81
C THR A 190 2.86 -16.55 5.74
N ILE A 191 3.38 -16.18 6.90
CA ILE A 191 4.65 -15.45 7.02
C ILE A 191 5.56 -16.11 8.08
N SER A 192 6.85 -15.88 7.92
CA SER A 192 7.90 -16.14 8.93
C SER A 192 8.69 -14.86 9.18
N LEU A 193 9.12 -14.66 10.43
CA LEU A 193 9.91 -13.52 10.89
C LEU A 193 11.32 -13.92 11.24
#